data_a273dff3622b7f2fd4a0d9200c130d0a
#
_entry.id   a273dff3622b7f2fd4a0d9200c130d0a
#
_cell.length_a   1.000
_cell.length_b   1.000
_cell.length_c   1.000
_cell.angle_alpha   90.00
_cell.angle_beta   90.00
_cell.angle_gamma   90.00
#
_symmetry.space_group_name_H-M   'P 1'
#
loop_
_entity.id
_entity.type
_entity.pdbx_description
1 polymer ?
#
loop_
_entity_poly.entity_id
_entity_poly.type
_entity_poly.pdbx_seq_one_letter_code
_entity_poly.pdbx_strand_id
1 'polypeptide(L)'
;TYDNPIPFLRRPMSVYQFTKKENKIEFLYKLHGKGTRAISSLKKGNRFNIVGPLGKGFEIKKNYKKIVLIARGVGLATLAPLANLAFERGIETTVISSAKSKEYLMSQDLFQSLCSRVVSITDDDNSSSMINLEILINDIISNYNIDSFFTCGSNRILKLLKKVCKFNNIPGQIALEQQMACGIGMCFCCVRPFEIGNKIIQKRVCNEGPVFKVSEALPW
;
A
#
# COMPACT_ATOMS: atom_id res chain seq x y z
N THR A 1 1.45 22.19 10.85
CA THR A 1 0.63 22.93 11.81
C THR A 1 0.93 24.40 11.68
N TYR A 2 -0.07 25.29 11.78
CA TYR A 2 0.09 26.75 11.64
C TYR A 2 0.98 27.34 12.75
N ASP A 3 1.06 26.68 13.88
CA ASP A 3 1.76 27.17 15.07
C ASP A 3 3.23 26.70 15.16
N ASN A 4 3.67 25.83 14.25
CA ASN A 4 5.06 25.41 14.17
C ASN A 4 5.49 25.36 12.70
N PRO A 5 6.23 26.36 12.21
CA PRO A 5 6.65 26.45 10.81
C PRO A 5 7.62 25.34 10.38
N ILE A 6 8.05 24.49 11.27
CA ILE A 6 8.95 23.36 10.97
C ILE A 6 8.28 22.07 11.41
N PRO A 7 7.99 21.15 10.45
CA PRO A 7 8.37 21.12 9.04
C PRO A 7 7.41 21.88 8.13
N PHE A 8 7.97 22.62 7.17
CA PHE A 8 7.22 23.48 6.24
C PHE A 8 6.31 22.69 5.28
N LEU A 9 6.82 21.62 4.67
CA LEU A 9 6.07 20.82 3.70
C LEU A 9 5.13 19.81 4.39
N ARG A 10 3.96 19.58 3.79
CA ARG A 10 3.04 18.50 4.18
C ARG A 10 3.67 17.14 3.92
N ARG A 11 3.17 16.11 4.61
CA ARG A 11 3.60 14.73 4.42
C ARG A 11 2.53 13.95 3.67
N PRO A 12 2.91 13.17 2.63
CA PRO A 12 1.99 12.24 2.02
C PRO A 12 1.61 11.17 3.05
N MET A 13 0.32 10.91 3.16
CA MET A 13 -0.25 9.91 4.05
C MET A 13 -1.31 9.12 3.30
N SER A 14 -1.26 7.80 3.40
CA SER A 14 -2.36 6.96 2.96
C SER A 14 -3.47 6.98 4.00
N VAL A 15 -4.70 7.07 3.55
CA VAL A 15 -5.85 6.86 4.43
C VAL A 15 -5.82 5.40 4.89
N TYR A 16 -5.91 5.18 6.21
CA TYR A 16 -5.95 3.86 6.81
C TYR A 16 -7.40 3.37 6.98
N GLN A 17 -8.24 4.22 7.54
CA GLN A 17 -9.68 3.97 7.66
C GLN A 17 -10.47 5.25 7.45
N PHE A 18 -11.69 5.09 6.98
CA PHE A 18 -12.65 6.16 6.82
C PHE A 18 -14.03 5.71 7.31
N THR A 19 -14.52 6.35 8.36
CA THR A 19 -15.85 6.09 8.91
C THR A 19 -16.79 7.23 8.57
N LYS A 20 -17.59 7.04 7.51
CA LYS A 20 -18.50 8.08 7.00
C LYS A 20 -19.51 8.56 8.04
N LYS A 21 -20.07 7.65 8.86
CA LYS A 21 -21.06 7.99 9.91
C LYS A 21 -20.49 8.94 10.98
N GLU A 22 -19.20 8.83 11.23
CA GLU A 22 -18.51 9.63 12.25
C GLU A 22 -17.73 10.82 11.65
N ASN A 23 -17.72 10.97 10.32
CA ASN A 23 -16.85 11.91 9.60
C ASN A 23 -15.38 11.81 10.04
N LYS A 24 -14.90 10.57 10.23
CA LYS A 24 -13.59 10.26 10.79
C LYS A 24 -12.69 9.69 9.73
N ILE A 25 -11.46 10.23 9.65
CA ILE A 25 -10.36 9.71 8.84
C ILE A 25 -9.22 9.30 9.77
N GLU A 26 -8.66 8.12 9.56
CA GLU A 26 -7.55 7.59 10.34
C GLU A 26 -6.32 7.38 9.45
N PHE A 27 -5.15 7.69 10.03
CA PHE A 27 -3.86 7.51 9.39
C PHE A 27 -2.98 6.63 10.27
N LEU A 28 -2.46 5.54 9.69
CA LEU A 28 -1.45 4.71 10.34
C LEU A 28 -0.09 5.03 9.70
N TYR A 29 0.87 5.47 10.49
CA TYR A 29 2.17 5.88 9.99
C TYR A 29 3.30 5.53 10.98
N LYS A 30 4.50 5.39 10.44
CA LYS A 30 5.71 5.16 11.23
C LYS A 30 6.38 6.50 11.57
N LEU A 31 6.84 6.65 12.80
CA LEU A 31 7.70 7.77 13.19
C LEU A 31 9.07 7.62 12.53
N HIS A 32 9.37 8.51 11.58
CA HIS A 32 10.63 8.42 10.83
C HIS A 32 11.45 9.71 10.85
N GLY A 33 10.84 10.87 10.76
CA GLY A 33 11.54 12.14 10.67
C GLY A 33 10.81 13.28 11.38
N LYS A 34 11.30 14.51 11.20
CA LYS A 34 10.73 15.71 11.85
C LYS A 34 9.22 15.86 11.59
N GLY A 35 8.77 15.55 10.36
CA GLY A 35 7.35 15.67 9.99
C GLY A 35 6.42 14.72 10.74
N THR A 36 6.75 13.44 10.79
CA THR A 36 5.93 12.44 11.49
C THR A 36 5.99 12.64 13.01
N ARG A 37 7.14 13.08 13.57
CA ARG A 37 7.23 13.46 14.99
C ARG A 37 6.35 14.68 15.31
N ALA A 38 6.32 15.70 14.44
CA ALA A 38 5.45 16.86 14.63
C ALA A 38 3.95 16.47 14.57
N ILE A 39 3.58 15.54 13.70
CA ILE A 39 2.21 15.00 13.65
C ILE A 39 1.90 14.23 14.94
N SER A 40 2.82 13.42 15.46
CA SER A 40 2.59 12.61 16.67
C SER A 40 2.53 13.43 17.96
N SER A 41 2.97 14.68 17.96
CA SER A 41 2.83 15.57 19.11
C SER A 41 1.44 16.22 19.22
N LEU A 42 0.59 16.06 18.21
CA LEU A 42 -0.77 16.58 18.23
C LEU A 42 -1.62 15.84 19.28
N LYS A 43 -2.43 16.61 20.01
CA LYS A 43 -3.35 16.10 21.03
C LYS A 43 -4.79 16.27 20.56
N LYS A 44 -5.71 15.58 21.24
CA LYS A 44 -7.15 15.77 21.02
C LYS A 44 -7.51 17.26 21.13
N GLY A 45 -8.26 17.74 20.15
CA GLY A 45 -8.65 19.16 20.05
C GLY A 45 -7.69 20.04 19.23
N ASN A 46 -6.47 19.54 18.90
CA ASN A 46 -5.60 20.28 18.01
C ASN A 46 -6.11 20.26 16.56
N ARG A 47 -5.84 21.34 15.83
CA ARG A 47 -6.16 21.43 14.40
C ARG A 47 -5.12 20.64 13.59
N PHE A 48 -5.59 19.80 12.67
CA PHE A 48 -4.77 19.08 11.71
C PHE A 48 -5.12 19.53 10.30
N ASN A 49 -4.17 20.18 9.62
CA ASN A 49 -4.39 20.68 8.27
C ASN A 49 -4.12 19.60 7.25
N ILE A 50 -5.14 19.22 6.46
CA ILE A 50 -5.09 18.16 5.44
C ILE A 50 -5.45 18.76 4.10
N VAL A 51 -4.79 18.31 3.04
CA VAL A 51 -5.16 18.54 1.63
C VAL A 51 -5.42 17.18 0.99
N GLY A 52 -6.61 16.98 0.49
CA GLY A 52 -6.99 15.70 -0.13
C GLY A 52 -8.50 15.57 -0.37
N PRO A 53 -8.92 14.41 -0.90
CA PRO A 53 -8.09 13.28 -1.35
C PRO A 53 -7.29 13.64 -2.61
N LEU A 54 -6.07 13.11 -2.72
CA LEU A 54 -5.16 13.33 -3.85
C LEU A 54 -4.72 12.01 -4.47
N GLY A 55 -4.35 12.08 -5.77
CA GLY A 55 -3.85 10.94 -6.51
C GLY A 55 -4.92 9.91 -6.89
N LYS A 56 -4.45 8.74 -7.34
CA LYS A 56 -5.29 7.62 -7.80
C LYS A 56 -5.08 6.41 -6.91
N GLY A 57 -6.15 5.89 -6.31
CA GLY A 57 -6.15 4.72 -5.46
C GLY A 57 -6.14 3.39 -6.23
N PHE A 58 -6.17 2.29 -5.48
CA PHE A 58 -6.35 0.96 -6.04
C PHE A 58 -7.71 0.80 -6.71
N GLU A 59 -7.75 0.03 -7.78
CA GLU A 59 -8.96 -0.28 -8.51
C GLU A 59 -9.27 -1.78 -8.45
N ILE A 60 -10.42 -2.15 -7.91
CA ILE A 60 -10.98 -3.49 -7.97
C ILE A 60 -11.98 -3.54 -9.11
N LYS A 61 -11.72 -4.35 -10.15
CA LYS A 61 -12.64 -4.52 -11.27
C LYS A 61 -13.91 -5.25 -10.81
N LYS A 62 -15.03 -4.97 -11.47
CA LYS A 62 -16.34 -5.53 -11.10
C LYS A 62 -16.42 -7.06 -11.15
N ASN A 63 -15.61 -7.67 -12.01
CA ASN A 63 -15.59 -9.12 -12.19
C ASN A 63 -14.63 -9.85 -11.24
N TYR A 64 -13.86 -9.15 -10.40
CA TYR A 64 -12.95 -9.78 -9.45
C TYR A 64 -13.74 -10.47 -8.34
N LYS A 65 -13.36 -11.70 -8.03
CA LYS A 65 -13.94 -12.53 -6.97
C LYS A 65 -12.92 -12.92 -5.89
N LYS A 66 -11.64 -13.06 -6.28
CA LYS A 66 -10.58 -13.47 -5.37
C LYS A 66 -9.33 -12.62 -5.60
N ILE A 67 -8.86 -11.96 -4.54
CA ILE A 67 -7.69 -11.08 -4.62
C ILE A 67 -6.68 -11.38 -3.51
N VAL A 68 -5.42 -11.03 -3.77
CA VAL A 68 -4.34 -11.16 -2.80
C VAL A 68 -3.74 -9.79 -2.50
N LEU A 69 -3.69 -9.43 -1.23
CA LEU A 69 -3.06 -8.24 -0.70
C LEU A 69 -1.72 -8.62 -0.06
N ILE A 70 -0.63 -7.98 -0.46
CA ILE A 70 0.70 -8.26 0.10
C ILE A 70 1.30 -6.95 0.60
N ALA A 71 1.56 -6.86 1.89
CA ALA A 71 2.13 -5.66 2.49
C ALA A 71 3.31 -5.97 3.40
N ARG A 72 4.26 -5.03 3.46
CA ARG A 72 5.35 -5.06 4.41
C ARG A 72 5.33 -3.82 5.31
N GLY A 73 5.38 -4.08 6.63
CA GLY A 73 5.38 -3.02 7.64
C GLY A 73 4.21 -2.06 7.49
N VAL A 74 4.46 -0.75 7.61
CA VAL A 74 3.42 0.28 7.52
C VAL A 74 2.74 0.38 6.14
N GLY A 75 3.30 -0.22 5.09
CA GLY A 75 2.64 -0.32 3.78
C GLY A 75 1.28 -1.00 3.83
N LEU A 76 1.03 -1.80 4.87
CA LEU A 76 -0.26 -2.41 5.17
C LEU A 76 -1.39 -1.38 5.37
N ALA A 77 -1.07 -0.19 5.89
CA ALA A 77 -2.05 0.88 6.06
C ALA A 77 -2.71 1.30 4.74
N THR A 78 -1.98 1.24 3.63
CA THR A 78 -2.50 1.58 2.30
C THR A 78 -3.47 0.52 1.77
N LEU A 79 -3.37 -0.72 2.23
CA LEU A 79 -4.22 -1.83 1.82
C LEU A 79 -5.47 -2.00 2.69
N ALA A 80 -5.55 -1.39 3.86
CA ALA A 80 -6.70 -1.51 4.75
C ALA A 80 -8.01 -1.00 4.12
N PRO A 81 -8.08 0.17 3.45
CA PRO A 81 -9.28 0.61 2.76
C PRO A 81 -9.67 -0.32 1.61
N LEU A 82 -8.68 -0.92 0.95
CA LEU A 82 -8.92 -1.87 -0.13
C LEU A 82 -9.53 -3.18 0.39
N ALA A 83 -9.04 -3.68 1.54
CA ALA A 83 -9.62 -4.86 2.20
C ALA A 83 -11.07 -4.60 2.62
N ASN A 84 -11.35 -3.42 3.18
CA ASN A 84 -12.72 -3.04 3.54
C ASN A 84 -13.65 -2.99 2.31
N LEU A 85 -13.19 -2.35 1.22
CA LEU A 85 -13.95 -2.30 -0.04
C LEU A 85 -14.19 -3.70 -0.63
N ALA A 86 -13.20 -4.59 -0.56
CA ALA A 86 -13.32 -5.96 -1.01
C ALA A 86 -14.35 -6.74 -0.17
N PHE A 87 -14.32 -6.58 1.14
CA PHE A 87 -15.29 -7.15 2.06
C PHE A 87 -16.73 -6.68 1.75
N GLU A 88 -16.94 -5.37 1.60
CA GLU A 88 -18.24 -4.79 1.22
C GLU A 88 -18.78 -5.32 -0.10
N ARG A 89 -17.88 -5.72 -1.02
CA ARG A 89 -18.23 -6.28 -2.33
C ARG A 89 -18.35 -7.81 -2.35
N GLY A 90 -18.14 -8.48 -1.21
CA GLY A 90 -18.16 -9.94 -1.13
C GLY A 90 -17.00 -10.62 -1.87
N ILE A 91 -15.85 -9.94 -2.00
CA ILE A 91 -14.67 -10.46 -2.69
C ILE A 91 -13.80 -11.23 -1.68
N GLU A 92 -13.53 -12.48 -2.00
CA GLU A 92 -12.64 -13.33 -1.19
C GLU A 92 -11.22 -12.77 -1.22
N THR A 93 -10.71 -12.42 -0.04
CA THR A 93 -9.43 -11.71 0.09
C THR A 93 -8.46 -12.50 0.94
N THR A 94 -7.27 -12.77 0.40
CA THR A 94 -6.13 -13.27 1.17
C THR A 94 -5.16 -12.13 1.43
N VAL A 95 -4.78 -11.92 2.69
CA VAL A 95 -3.76 -10.94 3.08
C VAL A 95 -2.48 -11.66 3.49
N ILE A 96 -1.35 -11.26 2.91
CA ILE A 96 0.00 -11.64 3.36
C ILE A 96 0.62 -10.43 4.04
N SER A 97 0.71 -10.48 5.37
CA SER A 97 1.28 -9.42 6.19
C SER A 97 2.72 -9.75 6.55
N SER A 98 3.68 -8.95 6.09
CA SER A 98 5.11 -9.15 6.33
C SER A 98 5.66 -8.11 7.28
N ALA A 99 6.46 -8.54 8.25
CA ALA A 99 7.16 -7.68 9.19
C ALA A 99 8.56 -8.19 9.51
N LYS A 100 9.34 -7.39 10.25
CA LYS A 100 10.64 -7.82 10.75
C LYS A 100 10.49 -8.93 11.78
N SER A 101 9.58 -8.73 12.75
CA SER A 101 9.23 -9.71 13.79
C SER A 101 7.72 -9.69 14.03
N LYS A 102 7.22 -10.65 14.82
CA LYS A 102 5.80 -10.76 15.17
C LYS A 102 5.25 -9.50 15.85
N GLU A 103 6.06 -8.83 16.67
CA GLU A 103 5.71 -7.58 17.37
C GLU A 103 5.39 -6.41 16.41
N TYR A 104 5.96 -6.44 15.19
CA TYR A 104 5.73 -5.41 14.17
C TYR A 104 4.62 -5.77 13.18
N LEU A 105 3.91 -6.86 13.40
CA LEU A 105 2.69 -7.18 12.65
C LEU A 105 1.56 -6.28 13.12
N MET A 106 1.08 -5.42 12.25
CA MET A 106 0.04 -4.42 12.56
C MET A 106 -1.31 -4.85 12.02
N SER A 107 -2.38 -4.35 12.64
CA SER A 107 -3.76 -4.47 12.13
C SER A 107 -4.24 -5.90 11.87
N GLN A 108 -3.72 -6.88 12.62
CA GLN A 108 -4.06 -8.28 12.43
C GLN A 108 -5.57 -8.51 12.66
N ASP A 109 -6.13 -7.96 13.76
CA ASP A 109 -7.56 -8.09 14.08
C ASP A 109 -8.45 -7.49 12.98
N LEU A 110 -8.05 -6.33 12.43
CA LEU A 110 -8.78 -5.71 11.33
C LEU A 110 -8.81 -6.62 10.10
N PHE A 111 -7.65 -7.18 9.70
CA PHE A 111 -7.62 -8.06 8.53
C PHE A 111 -8.29 -9.40 8.78
N GLN A 112 -8.23 -9.94 10.00
CA GLN A 112 -8.98 -11.14 10.38
C GLN A 112 -10.48 -10.93 10.28
N SER A 113 -10.97 -9.72 10.59
CA SER A 113 -12.41 -9.41 10.47
C SER A 113 -12.89 -9.15 9.04
N LEU A 114 -11.99 -8.75 8.14
CA LEU A 114 -12.34 -8.34 6.76
C LEU A 114 -12.00 -9.37 5.68
N CYS A 115 -11.02 -10.23 5.95
CA CYS A 115 -10.41 -11.07 4.92
C CYS A 115 -10.66 -12.56 5.19
N SER A 116 -10.83 -13.32 4.13
CA SER A 116 -11.08 -14.76 4.20
C SER A 116 -9.87 -15.53 4.74
N ARG A 117 -8.65 -15.00 4.51
CA ARG A 117 -7.40 -15.60 4.97
C ARG A 117 -6.37 -14.52 5.30
N VAL A 118 -5.72 -14.66 6.45
CA VAL A 118 -4.59 -13.79 6.86
C VAL A 118 -3.37 -14.67 7.11
N VAL A 119 -2.28 -14.39 6.39
CA VAL A 119 -1.00 -15.08 6.53
C VAL A 119 0.03 -14.06 7.02
N SER A 120 0.63 -14.32 8.16
CA SER A 120 1.69 -13.50 8.74
C SER A 120 3.03 -14.15 8.50
N ILE A 121 3.98 -13.37 7.95
CA ILE A 121 5.35 -13.81 7.67
C ILE A 121 6.35 -12.84 8.27
N THR A 122 7.46 -13.34 8.80
CA THR A 122 8.47 -12.50 9.49
C THR A 122 9.89 -12.82 9.05
N ASP A 123 10.82 -11.86 9.30
CA ASP A 123 12.24 -12.10 9.04
C ASP A 123 12.83 -13.03 10.10
N ASP A 124 12.35 -12.97 11.35
CA ASP A 124 12.90 -13.72 12.48
C ASP A 124 12.81 -15.23 12.28
N ASP A 125 11.72 -15.72 11.68
CA ASP A 125 11.53 -17.13 11.35
C ASP A 125 11.85 -17.45 9.88
N ASN A 126 12.43 -16.48 9.16
CA ASN A 126 12.77 -16.56 7.74
C ASN A 126 11.57 -16.83 6.80
N SER A 127 10.35 -16.80 7.30
CA SER A 127 9.14 -17.01 6.46
C SER A 127 8.95 -15.89 5.44
N SER A 128 9.47 -14.68 5.71
CA SER A 128 9.42 -13.52 4.80
C SER A 128 10.53 -13.49 3.75
N SER A 129 11.40 -14.52 3.68
CA SER A 129 12.38 -14.61 2.60
C SER A 129 11.71 -14.63 1.23
N MET A 130 12.36 -14.09 0.20
CA MET A 130 11.75 -14.02 -1.13
C MET A 130 11.44 -15.42 -1.71
N ILE A 131 12.23 -16.43 -1.34
CA ILE A 131 12.00 -17.82 -1.75
C ILE A 131 10.72 -18.34 -1.09
N ASN A 132 10.58 -18.20 0.23
CA ASN A 132 9.41 -18.68 0.96
C ASN A 132 8.15 -17.91 0.56
N LEU A 133 8.25 -16.60 0.31
CA LEU A 133 7.13 -15.82 -0.19
C LEU A 133 6.72 -16.24 -1.61
N GLU A 134 7.67 -16.55 -2.49
CA GLU A 134 7.38 -17.08 -3.84
C GLU A 134 6.67 -18.43 -3.76
N ILE A 135 7.12 -19.34 -2.89
CA ILE A 135 6.47 -20.64 -2.65
C ILE A 135 5.03 -20.43 -2.15
N LEU A 136 4.84 -19.57 -1.16
CA LEU A 136 3.50 -19.24 -0.61
C LEU A 136 2.57 -18.67 -1.69
N ILE A 137 3.06 -17.73 -2.51
CA ILE A 137 2.25 -17.13 -3.58
C ILE A 137 1.88 -18.20 -4.63
N ASN A 138 2.81 -19.05 -5.01
CA ASN A 138 2.54 -20.12 -5.98
C ASN A 138 1.56 -21.16 -5.44
N ASP A 139 1.63 -21.50 -4.14
CA ASP A 139 0.64 -22.34 -3.48
C ASP A 139 -0.75 -21.72 -3.54
N ILE A 140 -0.85 -20.42 -3.25
CA ILE A 140 -2.13 -19.68 -3.34
C ILE A 140 -2.66 -19.70 -4.76
N ILE A 141 -1.83 -19.45 -5.78
CA ILE A 141 -2.25 -19.48 -7.19
C ILE A 141 -2.73 -20.88 -7.60
N SER A 142 -2.04 -21.93 -7.17
CA SER A 142 -2.37 -23.31 -7.53
C SER A 142 -3.68 -23.78 -6.92
N ASN A 143 -4.02 -23.28 -5.73
CA ASN A 143 -5.23 -23.68 -5.01
C ASN A 143 -6.44 -22.77 -5.26
N TYR A 144 -6.19 -21.57 -5.79
CA TYR A 144 -7.26 -20.54 -5.96
C TYR A 144 -7.10 -19.82 -7.29
N ASN A 145 -8.22 -19.52 -7.94
CA ASN A 145 -8.25 -18.67 -9.13
C ASN A 145 -8.13 -17.19 -8.72
N ILE A 146 -6.91 -16.67 -8.66
CA ILE A 146 -6.64 -15.30 -8.23
C ILE A 146 -6.82 -14.32 -9.38
N ASP A 147 -7.66 -13.31 -9.19
CA ASP A 147 -7.95 -12.29 -10.19
C ASP A 147 -6.91 -11.17 -10.23
N SER A 148 -6.32 -10.81 -9.09
CA SER A 148 -5.34 -9.72 -9.01
C SER A 148 -4.52 -9.72 -7.72
N PHE A 149 -3.29 -9.17 -7.82
CA PHE A 149 -2.43 -8.86 -6.69
C PHE A 149 -2.40 -7.36 -6.41
N PHE A 150 -2.34 -7.01 -5.11
CA PHE A 150 -2.20 -5.64 -4.66
C PHE A 150 -1.09 -5.56 -3.62
N THR A 151 -0.18 -4.59 -3.76
CA THR A 151 0.96 -4.49 -2.85
C THR A 151 1.34 -3.06 -2.50
N CYS A 152 2.03 -2.89 -1.37
CA CYS A 152 2.64 -1.65 -0.94
C CYS A 152 3.88 -1.91 -0.06
N GLY A 153 4.89 -1.07 -0.17
CA GLY A 153 5.97 -0.93 0.81
C GLY A 153 7.24 -1.73 0.58
N SER A 154 7.43 -2.47 -0.52
CA SER A 154 8.65 -3.25 -0.70
C SER A 154 9.08 -3.40 -2.16
N ASN A 155 10.32 -2.95 -2.44
CA ASN A 155 10.98 -3.16 -3.72
C ASN A 155 11.20 -4.66 -4.04
N ARG A 156 11.53 -5.47 -3.03
CA ARG A 156 11.72 -6.93 -3.19
C ARG A 156 10.41 -7.61 -3.60
N ILE A 157 9.29 -7.21 -2.96
CA ILE A 157 7.96 -7.73 -3.31
C ILE A 157 7.57 -7.30 -4.73
N LEU A 158 7.87 -6.05 -5.12
CA LEU A 158 7.61 -5.61 -6.51
C LEU A 158 8.34 -6.48 -7.52
N LYS A 159 9.65 -6.74 -7.32
CA LYS A 159 10.43 -7.62 -8.22
C LYS A 159 9.83 -9.02 -8.34
N LEU A 160 9.43 -9.60 -7.21
CA LEU A 160 8.80 -10.91 -7.18
C LEU A 160 7.45 -10.88 -7.90
N LEU A 161 6.59 -9.92 -7.59
CA LEU A 161 5.27 -9.83 -8.23
C LEU A 161 5.36 -9.52 -9.73
N LYS A 162 6.34 -8.74 -10.21
CA LYS A 162 6.55 -8.58 -11.67
C LYS A 162 6.76 -9.94 -12.35
N LYS A 163 7.59 -10.83 -11.76
CA LYS A 163 7.86 -12.19 -12.27
C LYS A 163 6.58 -13.05 -12.22
N VAL A 164 5.95 -13.11 -11.05
CA VAL A 164 4.77 -13.97 -10.81
C VAL A 164 3.58 -13.55 -11.66
N CYS A 165 3.26 -12.24 -11.68
CA CYS A 165 2.15 -11.71 -12.46
C CYS A 165 2.34 -11.95 -13.97
N LYS A 166 3.56 -11.75 -14.47
CA LYS A 166 3.88 -12.01 -15.88
C LYS A 166 3.75 -13.48 -16.24
N PHE A 167 4.30 -14.37 -15.41
CA PHE A 167 4.31 -15.81 -15.67
C PHE A 167 2.90 -16.41 -15.66
N ASN A 168 2.06 -15.99 -14.71
CA ASN A 168 0.70 -16.51 -14.55
C ASN A 168 -0.37 -15.69 -15.28
N ASN A 169 0.00 -14.62 -15.99
CA ASN A 169 -0.92 -13.69 -16.64
C ASN A 169 -1.97 -13.08 -15.67
N ILE A 170 -1.59 -12.86 -14.41
CA ILE A 170 -2.44 -12.27 -13.39
C ILE A 170 -2.05 -10.78 -13.23
N PRO A 171 -3.01 -9.84 -13.34
CA PRO A 171 -2.70 -8.43 -13.14
C PRO A 171 -2.31 -8.12 -11.69
N GLY A 172 -1.50 -7.07 -11.50
CA GLY A 172 -1.15 -6.59 -10.17
C GLY A 172 -1.06 -5.06 -10.13
N GLN A 173 -1.35 -4.49 -8.97
CA GLN A 173 -1.21 -3.07 -8.68
C GLN A 173 -0.29 -2.85 -7.48
N ILE A 174 0.48 -1.77 -7.53
CA ILE A 174 1.39 -1.36 -6.46
C ILE A 174 1.18 0.10 -6.09
N ALA A 175 1.05 0.39 -4.80
CA ALA A 175 1.17 1.75 -4.29
C ALA A 175 2.66 2.06 -4.03
N LEU A 176 3.14 3.13 -4.64
CA LEU A 176 4.52 3.58 -4.53
C LEU A 176 4.64 4.76 -3.58
N GLU A 177 5.66 4.72 -2.74
CA GLU A 177 6.09 5.84 -1.93
C GLU A 177 7.16 6.65 -2.66
N GLN A 178 7.08 7.98 -2.55
CA GLN A 178 8.09 8.89 -3.08
C GLN A 178 8.13 10.16 -2.25
N GLN A 179 9.28 10.83 -2.27
CA GLN A 179 9.37 12.16 -1.70
C GLN A 179 8.45 13.13 -2.45
N MET A 180 7.66 13.87 -1.71
CA MET A 180 6.70 14.83 -2.26
C MET A 180 6.89 16.19 -1.62
N ALA A 181 6.91 17.24 -2.46
CA ALA A 181 6.87 18.62 -2.00
C ALA A 181 5.43 19.16 -2.10
N CYS A 182 4.88 19.35 -3.30
CA CYS A 182 3.56 19.94 -3.47
C CYS A 182 2.40 18.95 -3.29
N GLY A 183 2.57 17.68 -3.63
CA GLY A 183 1.52 16.65 -3.60
C GLY A 183 0.44 16.75 -4.69
N ILE A 184 0.49 17.78 -5.53
CA ILE A 184 -0.55 18.12 -6.53
C ILE A 184 -0.06 18.11 -7.98
N GLY A 185 1.14 17.56 -8.22
CA GLY A 185 1.66 17.37 -9.59
C GLY A 185 2.41 18.55 -10.22
N MET A 186 2.65 19.65 -9.48
CA MET A 186 3.24 20.85 -10.07
C MET A 186 4.77 20.92 -9.98
N CYS A 187 5.37 20.44 -8.89
CA CYS A 187 6.81 20.62 -8.63
C CYS A 187 7.71 19.55 -9.23
N PHE A 188 7.17 18.46 -9.75
CA PHE A 188 7.88 17.31 -10.31
C PHE A 188 8.87 16.61 -9.37
N CYS A 189 8.86 16.91 -8.07
CA CYS A 189 9.73 16.28 -7.08
C CYS A 189 9.52 14.75 -6.96
N CYS A 190 8.30 14.28 -7.20
CA CYS A 190 7.91 12.88 -7.05
C CYS A 190 7.96 12.07 -8.36
N VAL A 191 8.69 12.53 -9.37
CA VAL A 191 8.80 11.83 -10.65
C VAL A 191 9.56 10.52 -10.51
N ARG A 192 9.04 9.46 -11.17
CA ARG A 192 9.68 8.14 -11.29
C ARG A 192 9.56 7.60 -12.70
N PRO A 193 10.54 6.79 -13.14
CA PRO A 193 10.48 6.09 -14.42
C PRO A 193 9.54 4.88 -14.33
N PHE A 194 8.81 4.63 -15.39
CA PHE A 194 7.92 3.49 -15.64
C PHE A 194 8.19 2.89 -17.00
N GLU A 195 8.08 1.59 -17.14
CA GLU A 195 8.22 0.87 -18.40
C GLU A 195 6.82 0.61 -18.98
N ILE A 196 6.51 1.20 -20.12
CA ILE A 196 5.24 1.02 -20.82
C ILE A 196 5.52 0.56 -22.24
N GLY A 197 5.24 -0.69 -22.55
CA GLY A 197 5.73 -1.33 -23.76
C GLY A 197 7.27 -1.32 -23.74
N ASN A 198 7.88 -0.78 -24.79
CA ASN A 198 9.35 -0.68 -24.93
C ASN A 198 9.89 0.73 -24.62
N LYS A 199 9.10 1.56 -23.91
CA LYS A 199 9.47 2.96 -23.60
C LYS A 199 9.52 3.21 -22.11
N ILE A 200 10.50 4.02 -21.71
CA ILE A 200 10.56 4.56 -20.35
C ILE A 200 9.85 5.89 -20.31
N ILE A 201 8.80 5.98 -19.49
CA ILE A 201 7.97 7.18 -19.33
C ILE A 201 8.10 7.67 -17.89
N GLN A 202 8.29 8.97 -17.72
CA GLN A 202 8.34 9.62 -16.41
C GLN A 202 6.91 9.95 -15.94
N LYS A 203 6.53 9.48 -14.72
CA LYS A 203 5.24 9.79 -14.11
C LYS A 203 5.42 10.39 -12.73
N ARG A 204 4.53 11.30 -12.36
CA ARG A 204 4.48 11.92 -11.02
C ARG A 204 3.66 11.06 -10.09
N VAL A 205 4.31 10.53 -9.06
CA VAL A 205 3.65 9.60 -8.10
C VAL A 205 2.47 10.27 -7.39
N CYS A 206 2.53 11.56 -7.09
CA CYS A 206 1.46 12.27 -6.38
C CYS A 206 0.18 12.50 -7.20
N ASN A 207 0.29 12.56 -8.54
CA ASN A 207 -0.82 12.95 -9.42
C ASN A 207 -1.31 11.80 -10.30
N GLU A 208 -0.37 11.09 -10.95
CA GLU A 208 -0.67 9.96 -11.83
C GLU A 208 -0.79 8.64 -11.07
N GLY A 209 -0.25 8.59 -9.82
CA GLY A 209 -0.35 7.53 -8.83
C GLY A 209 -1.06 8.00 -7.55
N PRO A 210 -0.72 7.46 -6.39
CA PRO A 210 0.43 6.61 -6.09
C PRO A 210 0.32 5.15 -6.55
N VAL A 211 -0.85 4.71 -7.04
CA VAL A 211 -1.07 3.35 -7.49
C VAL A 211 -0.80 3.20 -8.98
N PHE A 212 0.00 2.19 -9.33
CA PHE A 212 0.39 1.86 -10.69
C PHE A 212 0.30 0.35 -10.92
N LYS A 213 0.31 -0.07 -12.18
CA LYS A 213 0.40 -1.49 -12.52
C LYS A 213 1.78 -2.04 -12.15
N VAL A 214 1.81 -3.23 -11.57
CA VAL A 214 3.05 -3.95 -11.23
C VAL A 214 3.91 -4.16 -12.49
N SER A 215 3.29 -4.42 -13.65
CA SER A 215 3.99 -4.60 -14.92
C SER A 215 4.76 -3.36 -15.38
N GLU A 216 4.24 -2.16 -15.10
CA GLU A 216 4.83 -0.89 -15.52
C GLU A 216 5.84 -0.32 -14.52
N ALA A 217 5.68 -0.60 -13.22
CA ALA A 217 6.55 -0.06 -12.18
C ALA A 217 7.97 -0.61 -12.26
N LEU A 218 8.97 0.26 -12.23
CA LEU A 218 10.37 -0.12 -12.16
C LEU A 218 10.82 -0.23 -10.70
N PRO A 219 11.63 -1.26 -10.35
CA PRO A 219 12.27 -1.38 -9.05
C PRO A 219 13.19 -0.17 -8.76
N TRP A 220 13.40 0.13 -7.48
CA TRP A 220 14.26 1.23 -7.00
C TRP A 220 15.37 0.73 -6.08
#